data_57c9a96735371ad09fe0dc6ab4671fe9
#
_entry.id   57c9a96735371ad09fe0dc6ab4671fe9
#
_cell.length_a   1.000
_cell.length_b   1.000
_cell.length_c   1.000
_cell.angle_alpha   90.00
_cell.angle_beta   90.00
_cell.angle_gamma   90.00
#
_symmetry.space_group_name_H-M   'P 1'
#
loop_
_entity.id
_entity.type
_entity.pdbx_description
1 polymer ?
#
loop_
_entity_poly.entity_id
_entity_poly.type
_entity_poly.pdbx_seq_one_letter_code
_entity_poly.pdbx_strand_id
1 'polypeptide(L)'
;MGQGGEPRRVQAYDGELGAAVARAQQGDETAFAQAYRIVQPGLLGYVRGIVGDDAEDVASDAWLEIARDLGRFKGDGAGFRGWTATIARHRALDHLRRQKVRPRATGLENDMLELPGTHSTHDQALESLSTERALELVARLPRDQAEAVLLRVVVGLDGPAAARVLGKRPGAVRTAAHRGLKRLAQQLGAEGEPGV
;
A
#
# COMPACT_ATOMS: atom_id res chain seq x y z
N MET A 1 -22.40 8.75 -18.33
CA MET A 1 -21.32 8.30 -19.22
C MET A 1 -20.01 8.86 -18.69
N GLY A 2 -19.28 8.07 -17.90
CA GLY A 2 -18.02 8.48 -17.30
C GLY A 2 -17.32 7.23 -16.79
N GLN A 3 -16.74 6.43 -17.70
CA GLN A 3 -16.00 5.23 -17.34
C GLN A 3 -14.85 5.06 -18.33
N GLY A 4 -13.64 5.38 -17.98
CA GLY A 4 -12.51 5.06 -18.85
C GLY A 4 -11.14 5.61 -18.50
N GLY A 5 -10.96 6.29 -17.35
CA GLY A 5 -9.69 6.97 -17.07
C GLY A 5 -8.64 6.14 -16.31
N GLU A 6 -9.02 5.25 -15.40
CA GLU A 6 -8.08 4.57 -14.48
C GLU A 6 -7.24 3.44 -15.09
N PRO A 7 -7.79 2.50 -15.88
CA PRO A 7 -6.96 1.38 -16.35
C PRO A 7 -5.84 1.81 -17.31
N ARG A 8 -6.05 2.86 -18.10
CA ARG A 8 -5.03 3.35 -19.05
C ARG A 8 -3.85 4.04 -18.36
N ARG A 9 -4.09 4.77 -17.26
CA ARG A 9 -3.02 5.41 -16.48
C ARG A 9 -2.12 4.37 -15.82
N VAL A 10 -2.68 3.37 -15.15
CA VAL A 10 -1.90 2.30 -14.49
C VAL A 10 -1.05 1.54 -15.51
N GLN A 11 -1.58 1.20 -16.69
CA GLN A 11 -0.83 0.52 -17.75
C GLN A 11 0.31 1.38 -18.34
N ALA A 12 0.12 2.69 -18.48
CA ALA A 12 1.18 3.60 -18.94
C ALA A 12 2.33 3.64 -17.93
N TYR A 13 2.02 3.72 -16.64
CA TYR A 13 3.03 3.68 -15.58
C TYR A 13 3.73 2.33 -15.46
N ASP A 14 3.08 1.22 -15.82
CA ASP A 14 3.70 -0.10 -15.78
C ASP A 14 4.80 -0.25 -16.83
N GLY A 15 4.64 0.36 -18.01
CA GLY A 15 5.71 0.40 -19.03
C GLY A 15 6.91 1.22 -18.56
N GLU A 16 6.67 2.40 -18.01
CA GLU A 16 7.71 3.27 -17.45
C GLU A 16 8.41 2.60 -16.26
N LEU A 17 7.67 1.99 -15.36
CA LEU A 17 8.19 1.26 -14.21
C LEU A 17 9.06 0.09 -14.66
N GLY A 18 8.63 -0.71 -15.64
CA GLY A 18 9.41 -1.83 -16.16
C GLY A 18 10.74 -1.38 -16.75
N ALA A 19 10.75 -0.28 -17.53
CA ALA A 19 11.97 0.31 -18.07
C ALA A 19 12.91 0.83 -16.96
N ALA A 20 12.38 1.49 -15.94
CA ALA A 20 13.15 1.96 -14.79
C ALA A 20 13.78 0.80 -14.02
N VAL A 21 13.01 -0.27 -13.75
CA VAL A 21 13.50 -1.47 -13.07
C VAL A 21 14.62 -2.15 -13.85
N ALA A 22 14.47 -2.29 -15.17
CA ALA A 22 15.49 -2.91 -16.02
C ALA A 22 16.83 -2.14 -16.00
N ARG A 23 16.80 -0.80 -15.98
CA ARG A 23 18.00 0.03 -15.84
C ARG A 23 18.59 -0.03 -14.43
N ALA A 24 17.72 -0.01 -13.41
CA ALA A 24 18.14 -0.11 -12.00
C ALA A 24 18.88 -1.43 -11.73
N GLN A 25 18.48 -2.53 -12.37
CA GLN A 25 19.18 -3.83 -12.31
C GLN A 25 20.59 -3.79 -12.92
N GLN A 26 20.88 -2.79 -13.76
CA GLN A 26 22.20 -2.55 -14.35
C GLN A 26 23.03 -1.53 -13.56
N GLY A 27 22.54 -1.11 -12.39
CA GLY A 27 23.24 -0.18 -11.49
C GLY A 27 22.87 1.29 -11.68
N ASP A 28 21.83 1.61 -12.48
CA ASP A 28 21.35 3.00 -12.63
C ASP A 28 20.56 3.42 -11.38
N GLU A 29 21.23 4.17 -10.48
CA GLU A 29 20.62 4.69 -9.24
C GLU A 29 19.46 5.66 -9.51
N THR A 30 19.54 6.45 -10.58
CA THR A 30 18.46 7.37 -10.97
C THR A 30 17.21 6.61 -11.38
N ALA A 31 17.39 5.51 -12.09
CA ALA A 31 16.29 4.63 -12.47
C ALA A 31 15.68 3.90 -11.26
N PHE A 32 16.52 3.50 -10.28
CA PHE A 32 16.01 2.97 -9.00
C PHE A 32 15.16 4.02 -8.25
N ALA A 33 15.64 5.25 -8.16
CA ALA A 33 14.89 6.35 -7.54
C ALA A 33 13.58 6.64 -8.29
N GLN A 34 13.53 6.46 -9.62
CA GLN A 34 12.31 6.56 -10.42
C GLN A 34 11.33 5.44 -10.07
N ALA A 35 11.78 4.19 -10.04
CA ALA A 35 10.96 3.04 -9.64
C ALA A 35 10.41 3.20 -8.21
N TYR A 36 11.25 3.67 -7.28
CA TYR A 36 10.85 4.00 -5.91
C TYR A 36 9.70 5.00 -5.90
N ARG A 37 9.84 6.16 -6.56
CA ARG A 37 8.80 7.21 -6.59
C ARG A 37 7.48 6.74 -7.15
N ILE A 38 7.50 5.84 -8.13
CA ILE A 38 6.28 5.28 -8.73
C ILE A 38 5.58 4.32 -7.77
N VAL A 39 6.33 3.50 -7.03
CA VAL A 39 5.78 2.39 -6.23
C VAL A 39 5.51 2.82 -4.77
N GLN A 40 6.36 3.66 -4.20
CA GLN A 40 6.34 4.03 -2.77
C GLN A 40 4.98 4.51 -2.27
N PRO A 41 4.24 5.41 -2.94
CA PRO A 41 2.97 5.89 -2.40
C PRO A 41 1.95 4.75 -2.18
N GLY A 42 1.81 3.86 -3.16
CA GLY A 42 0.91 2.71 -3.06
C GLY A 42 1.39 1.68 -2.04
N LEU A 43 2.70 1.45 -1.97
CA LEU A 43 3.30 0.51 -1.02
C LEU A 43 3.13 0.98 0.43
N LEU A 44 3.43 2.26 0.70
CA LEU A 44 3.28 2.86 2.01
C LEU A 44 1.81 2.86 2.45
N GLY A 45 0.88 3.26 1.58
CA GLY A 45 -0.55 3.22 1.86
C GLY A 45 -1.05 1.81 2.18
N TYR A 46 -0.54 0.79 1.45
CA TYR A 46 -0.84 -0.61 1.73
C TYR A 46 -0.33 -1.05 3.11
N VAL A 47 0.93 -0.75 3.42
CA VAL A 47 1.54 -1.10 4.72
C VAL A 47 0.82 -0.38 5.86
N ARG A 48 0.50 0.92 5.70
CA ARG A 48 -0.22 1.71 6.71
C ARG A 48 -1.61 1.15 7.01
N GLY A 49 -2.31 0.64 6.01
CA GLY A 49 -3.58 -0.06 6.22
C GLY A 49 -3.47 -1.40 6.97
N ILE A 50 -2.25 -1.92 7.17
CA ILE A 50 -2.00 -3.19 7.89
C ILE A 50 -1.43 -2.95 9.29
N VAL A 51 -0.42 -2.07 9.43
CA VAL A 51 0.35 -1.88 10.67
C VAL A 51 0.12 -0.52 11.35
N GLY A 52 -0.62 0.40 10.72
CA GLY A 52 -0.89 1.73 11.27
C GLY A 52 0.36 2.61 11.29
N ASP A 53 0.68 3.19 12.45
CA ASP A 53 1.73 4.19 12.64
C ASP A 53 3.15 3.66 12.35
N ASP A 54 3.38 2.36 12.48
CA ASP A 54 4.69 1.74 12.19
C ASP A 54 4.93 1.55 10.67
N ALA A 55 4.09 2.12 9.81
CA ALA A 55 4.13 1.87 8.37
C ALA A 55 5.43 2.33 7.70
N GLU A 56 6.01 3.44 8.13
CA GLU A 56 7.22 3.98 7.53
C GLU A 56 8.43 3.10 7.81
N ASP A 57 8.56 2.61 9.04
CA ASP A 57 9.63 1.68 9.42
C ASP A 57 9.50 0.35 8.66
N VAL A 58 8.30 -0.19 8.60
CA VAL A 58 8.04 -1.45 7.89
C VAL A 58 8.23 -1.31 6.38
N ALA A 59 7.83 -0.16 5.79
CA ALA A 59 8.06 0.12 4.38
C ALA A 59 9.55 0.29 4.08
N SER A 60 10.30 0.93 4.97
CA SER A 60 11.77 1.07 4.86
C SER A 60 12.45 -0.30 4.88
N ASP A 61 12.08 -1.17 5.80
CA ASP A 61 12.57 -2.56 5.84
C ASP A 61 12.25 -3.32 4.55
N ALA A 62 11.05 -3.12 3.99
CA ALA A 62 10.66 -3.72 2.72
C ALA A 62 11.53 -3.21 1.56
N TRP A 63 11.82 -1.91 1.51
CA TRP A 63 12.67 -1.33 0.47
C TRP A 63 14.12 -1.78 0.56
N LEU A 64 14.66 -2.00 1.75
CA LEU A 64 16.00 -2.58 1.92
C LEU A 64 16.05 -4.00 1.32
N GLU A 65 15.01 -4.81 1.51
CA GLU A 65 14.92 -6.14 0.91
C GLU A 65 14.73 -6.05 -0.62
N ILE A 66 13.87 -5.17 -1.09
CA ILE A 66 13.64 -4.92 -2.53
C ILE A 66 14.95 -4.54 -3.21
N ALA A 67 15.71 -3.59 -2.65
CA ALA A 67 16.98 -3.14 -3.21
C ALA A 67 18.01 -4.27 -3.25
N ARG A 68 18.13 -5.05 -2.17
CA ARG A 68 19.05 -6.19 -2.09
C ARG A 68 18.74 -7.27 -3.13
N ASP A 69 17.47 -7.56 -3.35
CA ASP A 69 17.04 -8.67 -4.18
C ASP A 69 16.61 -8.22 -5.60
N LEU A 70 16.76 -6.92 -5.92
CA LEU A 70 16.37 -6.33 -7.20
C LEU A 70 16.99 -7.07 -8.41
N GLY A 71 18.25 -7.44 -8.33
CA GLY A 71 18.94 -8.17 -9.41
C GLY A 71 18.35 -9.55 -9.70
N ARG A 72 17.57 -10.13 -8.80
CA ARG A 72 16.92 -11.43 -8.97
C ARG A 72 15.50 -11.31 -9.52
N PHE A 73 14.93 -10.12 -9.50
CA PHE A 73 13.57 -9.90 -10.01
C PHE A 73 13.53 -10.17 -11.53
N LYS A 74 12.48 -10.87 -11.97
CA LYS A 74 12.17 -11.12 -13.38
C LYS A 74 10.70 -10.82 -13.62
N GLY A 75 10.42 -9.90 -14.53
CA GLY A 75 9.05 -9.50 -14.86
C GLY A 75 8.99 -8.09 -15.43
N ASP A 76 7.79 -7.65 -15.70
CA ASP A 76 7.46 -6.28 -16.13
C ASP A 76 7.11 -5.37 -14.95
N GLY A 77 6.68 -4.14 -15.22
CA GLY A 77 6.30 -3.17 -14.18
C GLY A 77 5.12 -3.63 -13.34
N ALA A 78 4.11 -4.25 -13.94
CA ALA A 78 2.98 -4.82 -13.19
C ALA A 78 3.44 -5.96 -12.27
N GLY A 79 4.32 -6.82 -12.75
CA GLY A 79 4.97 -7.86 -11.97
C GLY A 79 5.80 -7.31 -10.83
N PHE A 80 6.51 -6.20 -11.06
CA PHE A 80 7.30 -5.52 -10.02
C PHE A 80 6.42 -4.99 -8.90
N ARG A 81 5.26 -4.34 -9.19
CA ARG A 81 4.31 -3.93 -8.15
C ARG A 81 3.85 -5.11 -7.30
N GLY A 82 3.50 -6.23 -7.93
CA GLY A 82 3.08 -7.43 -7.20
C GLY A 82 4.20 -8.03 -6.34
N TRP A 83 5.43 -8.02 -6.84
CA TRP A 83 6.60 -8.50 -6.12
C TRP A 83 6.92 -7.63 -4.90
N THR A 84 6.96 -6.31 -5.06
CA THR A 84 7.18 -5.37 -3.95
C THR A 84 6.07 -5.45 -2.90
N ALA A 85 4.81 -5.56 -3.33
CA ALA A 85 3.68 -5.77 -2.42
C ALA A 85 3.78 -7.08 -1.64
N THR A 86 4.33 -8.15 -2.24
CA THR A 86 4.56 -9.42 -1.53
C THR A 86 5.61 -9.26 -0.43
N ILE A 87 6.72 -8.59 -0.72
CA ILE A 87 7.78 -8.31 0.27
C ILE A 87 7.21 -7.45 1.41
N ALA A 88 6.54 -6.34 1.07
CA ALA A 88 5.94 -5.44 2.05
C ALA A 88 4.92 -6.16 2.95
N ARG A 89 4.09 -7.03 2.36
CA ARG A 89 3.14 -7.86 3.13
C ARG A 89 3.85 -8.77 4.12
N HIS A 90 4.93 -9.45 3.71
CA HIS A 90 5.69 -10.31 4.61
C HIS A 90 6.28 -9.50 5.76
N ARG A 91 6.89 -8.34 5.50
CA ARG A 91 7.43 -7.46 6.54
C ARG A 91 6.34 -6.97 7.50
N ALA A 92 5.19 -6.55 6.99
CA ALA A 92 4.06 -6.13 7.81
C ALA A 92 3.53 -7.26 8.73
N LEU A 93 3.40 -8.47 8.18
CA LEU A 93 2.95 -9.62 8.97
C LEU A 93 3.97 -10.03 10.04
N ASP A 94 5.26 -10.00 9.72
CA ASP A 94 6.32 -10.32 10.66
C ASP A 94 6.42 -9.25 11.76
N HIS A 95 6.22 -7.99 11.42
CA HIS A 95 6.12 -6.90 12.39
C HIS A 95 4.97 -7.14 13.38
N LEU A 96 3.75 -7.42 12.90
CA LEU A 96 2.61 -7.72 13.75
C LEU A 96 2.81 -8.97 14.63
N ARG A 97 3.52 -9.99 14.12
CA ARG A 97 3.86 -11.18 14.93
C ARG A 97 4.82 -10.81 16.06
N ARG A 98 5.85 -10.01 15.80
CA ARG A 98 6.80 -9.54 16.80
C ARG A 98 6.14 -8.69 17.88
N GLN A 99 5.23 -7.80 17.49
CA GLN A 99 4.46 -6.99 18.45
C GLN A 99 3.60 -7.85 19.39
N LYS A 100 2.98 -8.93 18.88
CA LYS A 100 2.17 -9.84 19.70
C LYS A 100 2.99 -10.63 20.72
N VAL A 101 4.25 -10.93 20.40
CA VAL A 101 5.16 -11.72 21.26
C VAL A 101 5.88 -10.85 22.30
N ARG A 102 6.03 -9.53 22.05
CA ARG A 102 6.58 -8.62 23.06
C ARG A 102 5.55 -8.46 24.19
N PRO A 103 5.90 -8.80 25.46
CA PRO A 103 5.09 -8.39 26.60
C PRO A 103 4.92 -6.87 26.51
N ARG A 104 3.69 -6.36 26.65
CA ARG A 104 3.49 -4.94 26.83
C ARG A 104 4.28 -4.50 28.05
N ALA A 105 5.48 -3.97 27.86
CA ALA A 105 6.18 -3.22 28.87
C ALA A 105 5.30 -1.99 29.13
N THR A 106 4.62 -2.01 30.27
CA THR A 106 3.92 -0.87 30.83
C THR A 106 4.91 0.28 30.95
N GLY A 107 4.66 1.37 30.25
CA GLY A 107 5.12 2.71 30.59
C GLY A 107 6.61 2.97 30.36
N LEU A 108 6.93 3.43 29.19
CA LEU A 108 7.88 4.52 29.00
C LEU A 108 7.27 5.42 27.95
N GLU A 109 6.97 6.65 28.39
CA GLU A 109 6.56 7.75 27.56
C GLU A 109 7.51 7.84 26.39
N ASN A 110 6.98 7.69 25.20
CA ASN A 110 7.71 7.93 23.97
C ASN A 110 7.79 9.47 23.87
N ASP A 111 8.94 10.03 24.27
CA ASP A 111 9.30 11.40 23.91
C ASP A 111 9.29 11.45 22.38
N MET A 112 8.16 11.90 21.84
CA MET A 112 8.02 12.17 20.42
C MET A 112 8.91 13.38 20.11
N LEU A 113 10.10 13.11 19.60
CA LEU A 113 10.80 14.06 18.75
C LEU A 113 9.93 14.30 17.52
N GLU A 114 9.12 15.34 17.58
CA GLU A 114 8.46 15.90 16.40
C GLU A 114 9.56 16.34 15.41
N LEU A 115 9.82 15.50 14.43
CA LEU A 115 10.56 15.94 13.25
C LEU A 115 9.63 16.93 12.51
N PRO A 116 10.12 18.16 12.21
CA PRO A 116 9.31 19.14 11.49
C PRO A 116 8.91 18.55 10.15
N GLY A 117 7.59 18.38 9.97
CA GLY A 117 6.99 17.96 8.72
C GLY A 117 7.44 18.90 7.58
N THR A 118 7.85 18.33 6.48
CA THR A 118 8.08 19.03 5.22
C THR A 118 6.87 19.90 4.90
N HIS A 119 7.10 21.16 4.53
CA HIS A 119 6.08 22.15 4.21
C HIS A 119 5.01 21.57 3.27
N SER A 120 3.89 21.18 3.85
CA SER A 120 2.70 20.78 3.12
C SER A 120 1.96 22.05 2.74
N THR A 121 1.68 22.23 1.46
CA THR A 121 0.70 23.24 1.02
C THR A 121 -0.67 22.86 1.57
N HIS A 122 -1.58 23.83 1.74
CA HIS A 122 -2.92 23.60 2.29
C HIS A 122 -3.67 22.46 1.57
N ASP A 123 -3.51 22.34 0.26
CA ASP A 123 -4.10 21.27 -0.55
C ASP A 123 -3.51 19.89 -0.23
N GLN A 124 -2.19 19.80 0.00
CA GLN A 124 -1.53 18.55 0.41
C GLN A 124 -1.95 18.11 1.82
N ALA A 125 -2.20 19.07 2.71
CA ALA A 125 -2.72 18.77 4.05
C ALA A 125 -4.15 18.21 3.98
N LEU A 126 -5.01 18.77 3.14
CA LEU A 126 -6.38 18.26 2.92
C LEU A 126 -6.38 16.87 2.26
N GLU A 127 -5.50 16.64 1.29
CA GLU A 127 -5.34 15.31 0.66
C GLU A 127 -4.82 14.28 1.66
N SER A 128 -3.87 14.63 2.53
CA SER A 128 -3.35 13.72 3.56
C SER A 128 -4.42 13.34 4.57
N LEU A 129 -5.19 14.31 5.08
CA LEU A 129 -6.31 14.06 5.99
C LEU A 129 -7.40 13.18 5.35
N SER A 130 -7.69 13.40 4.07
CA SER A 130 -8.63 12.55 3.31
C SER A 130 -8.12 11.12 3.16
N THR A 131 -6.82 10.97 2.92
CA THR A 131 -6.18 9.65 2.78
C THR A 131 -6.13 8.91 4.12
N GLU A 132 -5.79 9.59 5.21
CA GLU A 132 -5.81 9.02 6.56
C GLU A 132 -7.21 8.54 6.94
N ARG A 133 -8.23 9.37 6.70
CA ARG A 133 -9.61 8.99 6.95
C ARG A 133 -10.04 7.77 6.14
N ALA A 134 -9.66 7.70 4.86
CA ALA A 134 -9.95 6.54 4.02
C ALA A 134 -9.27 5.26 4.54
N LEU A 135 -8.01 5.36 5.01
CA LEU A 135 -7.28 4.23 5.59
C LEU A 135 -7.87 3.78 6.92
N GLU A 136 -8.35 4.70 7.78
CA GLU A 136 -9.08 4.36 9.00
C GLU A 136 -10.35 3.54 8.71
N LEU A 137 -11.12 3.94 7.70
CA LEU A 137 -12.30 3.19 7.27
C LEU A 137 -11.95 1.79 6.77
N VAL A 138 -10.85 1.67 6.00
CA VAL A 138 -10.36 0.37 5.54
C VAL A 138 -9.90 -0.50 6.72
N ALA A 139 -9.26 0.08 7.73
CA ALA A 139 -8.81 -0.65 8.92
C ALA A 139 -9.96 -1.27 9.74
N ARG A 140 -11.18 -0.73 9.61
CA ARG A 140 -12.40 -1.29 10.24
C ARG A 140 -12.99 -2.49 9.48
N LEU A 141 -12.51 -2.78 8.27
CA LEU A 141 -12.95 -3.94 7.51
C LEU A 141 -12.37 -5.24 8.09
N PRO A 142 -13.05 -6.39 7.89
CA PRO A 142 -12.41 -7.68 8.06
C PRO A 142 -11.11 -7.75 7.26
N ARG A 143 -10.06 -8.31 7.86
CA ARG A 143 -8.70 -8.29 7.32
C ARG A 143 -8.58 -8.73 5.87
N ASP A 144 -9.27 -9.80 5.48
CA ASP A 144 -9.27 -10.33 4.12
C ASP A 144 -9.87 -9.34 3.11
N GLN A 145 -10.88 -8.56 3.54
CA GLN A 145 -11.50 -7.52 2.73
C GLN A 145 -10.61 -6.28 2.65
N ALA A 146 -10.03 -5.85 3.77
CA ALA A 146 -9.09 -4.74 3.83
C ALA A 146 -7.87 -4.99 2.91
N GLU A 147 -7.18 -6.14 3.07
CA GLU A 147 -6.04 -6.47 2.23
C GLU A 147 -6.41 -6.54 0.74
N ALA A 148 -7.57 -7.11 0.39
CA ALA A 148 -8.02 -7.17 -1.00
C ALA A 148 -8.34 -5.79 -1.59
N VAL A 149 -8.96 -4.90 -0.82
CA VAL A 149 -9.23 -3.51 -1.24
C VAL A 149 -7.92 -2.75 -1.41
N LEU A 150 -7.03 -2.79 -0.44
CA LEU A 150 -5.74 -2.09 -0.48
C LEU A 150 -4.90 -2.51 -1.69
N LEU A 151 -4.77 -3.81 -1.96
CA LEU A 151 -4.01 -4.28 -3.12
C LEU A 151 -4.65 -3.89 -4.45
N ARG A 152 -5.99 -3.87 -4.53
CA ARG A 152 -6.70 -3.55 -5.75
C ARG A 152 -6.77 -2.05 -6.04
N VAL A 153 -6.97 -1.23 -5.00
CA VAL A 153 -7.24 0.21 -5.14
C VAL A 153 -5.99 1.04 -4.87
N VAL A 154 -5.25 0.75 -3.80
CA VAL A 154 -4.10 1.57 -3.38
C VAL A 154 -2.83 1.17 -4.13
N VAL A 155 -2.53 -0.13 -4.21
CA VAL A 155 -1.36 -0.63 -4.97
C VAL A 155 -1.64 -0.69 -6.48
N GLY A 156 -2.91 -0.80 -6.87
CA GLY A 156 -3.32 -0.87 -8.28
C GLY A 156 -3.10 -2.23 -8.94
N LEU A 157 -3.05 -3.33 -8.17
CA LEU A 157 -2.89 -4.67 -8.74
C LEU A 157 -4.18 -5.15 -9.41
N ASP A 158 -4.06 -5.92 -10.47
CA ASP A 158 -5.17 -6.68 -11.02
C ASP A 158 -5.59 -7.84 -10.09
N GLY A 159 -6.74 -8.48 -10.37
CA GLY A 159 -7.25 -9.57 -9.54
C GLY A 159 -6.29 -10.76 -9.41
N PRO A 160 -5.72 -11.27 -10.51
CA PRO A 160 -4.72 -12.32 -10.47
C PRO A 160 -3.45 -11.97 -9.70
N ALA A 161 -2.90 -10.74 -9.86
CA ALA A 161 -1.72 -10.30 -9.13
C ALA A 161 -2.00 -10.17 -7.62
N ALA A 162 -3.11 -9.54 -7.23
CA ALA A 162 -3.53 -9.47 -5.83
C ALA A 162 -3.75 -10.86 -5.22
N ALA A 163 -4.28 -11.82 -6.00
CA ALA A 163 -4.46 -13.19 -5.56
C ALA A 163 -3.11 -13.90 -5.28
N ARG A 164 -2.11 -13.67 -6.13
CA ARG A 164 -0.76 -14.19 -5.88
C ARG A 164 -0.16 -13.62 -4.59
N VAL A 165 -0.25 -12.30 -4.36
CA VAL A 165 0.23 -11.64 -3.14
C VAL A 165 -0.44 -12.22 -1.89
N LEU A 166 -1.74 -12.49 -1.95
CA LEU A 166 -2.52 -13.01 -0.81
C LEU A 166 -2.44 -14.54 -0.66
N GLY A 167 -1.88 -15.26 -1.63
CA GLY A 167 -1.93 -16.73 -1.64
C GLY A 167 -3.36 -17.28 -1.74
N LYS A 168 -4.26 -16.57 -2.44
CA LYS A 168 -5.68 -16.91 -2.57
C LYS A 168 -6.07 -17.12 -4.03
N ARG A 169 -7.26 -17.68 -4.26
CA ARG A 169 -7.84 -17.80 -5.61
C ARG A 169 -8.34 -16.42 -6.09
N PRO A 170 -8.20 -16.08 -7.40
CA PRO A 170 -8.65 -14.78 -7.93
C PRO A 170 -10.12 -14.47 -7.66
N GLY A 171 -11.00 -15.46 -7.71
CA GLY A 171 -12.42 -15.32 -7.39
C GLY A 171 -12.66 -14.92 -5.92
N ALA A 172 -11.90 -15.48 -4.99
CA ALA A 172 -11.99 -15.14 -3.57
C ALA A 172 -11.56 -13.68 -3.32
N VAL A 173 -10.47 -13.23 -3.97
CA VAL A 173 -10.00 -11.84 -3.86
C VAL A 173 -11.00 -10.87 -4.45
N ARG A 174 -11.58 -11.19 -5.62
CA ARG A 174 -12.63 -10.36 -6.23
C ARG A 174 -13.83 -10.20 -5.30
N THR A 175 -14.28 -11.30 -4.70
CA THR A 175 -15.42 -11.29 -3.77
C THR A 175 -15.09 -10.50 -2.50
N ALA A 176 -13.89 -10.67 -1.93
CA ALA A 176 -13.45 -9.94 -0.75
C ALA A 176 -13.36 -8.43 -1.03
N ALA A 177 -12.74 -8.02 -2.13
CA ALA A 177 -12.66 -6.63 -2.54
C ALA A 177 -14.05 -6.00 -2.76
N HIS A 178 -14.95 -6.71 -3.46
CA HIS A 178 -16.31 -6.23 -3.68
C HIS A 178 -17.08 -6.03 -2.37
N ARG A 179 -17.00 -6.99 -1.44
CA ARG A 179 -17.63 -6.88 -0.12
C ARG A 179 -17.02 -5.75 0.70
N GLY A 180 -15.70 -5.58 0.66
CA GLY A 180 -15.01 -4.48 1.32
C GLY A 180 -15.47 -3.12 0.79
N LEU A 181 -15.46 -2.92 -0.51
CA LEU A 181 -15.91 -1.67 -1.15
C LEU A 181 -17.38 -1.37 -0.83
N LYS A 182 -18.26 -2.39 -0.85
CA LYS A 182 -19.66 -2.22 -0.46
C LYS A 182 -19.82 -1.73 0.98
N ARG A 183 -19.04 -2.28 1.92
CA ARG A 183 -19.06 -1.84 3.33
C ARG A 183 -18.52 -0.43 3.49
N LEU A 184 -17.44 -0.07 2.79
CA LEU A 184 -16.92 1.30 2.79
C LEU A 184 -17.96 2.31 2.29
N ALA A 185 -18.65 2.00 1.19
CA ALA A 185 -19.72 2.84 0.67
C ALA A 185 -20.86 3.02 1.67
N GLN A 186 -21.22 1.98 2.43
CA GLN A 186 -22.24 2.05 3.49
C GLN A 186 -21.77 2.93 4.66
N GLN A 187 -20.51 2.83 5.08
CA GLN A 187 -19.94 3.65 6.15
C GLN A 187 -19.91 5.12 5.76
N LEU A 188 -19.48 5.44 4.53
CA LEU A 188 -19.46 6.81 4.02
C LEU A 188 -20.87 7.40 3.87
N GLY A 189 -21.86 6.59 3.45
CA GLY A 189 -23.25 7.02 3.37
C GLY A 189 -23.87 7.32 4.74
N ALA A 190 -23.51 6.54 5.76
CA ALA A 190 -23.99 6.74 7.12
C ALA A 190 -23.34 7.96 7.81
N GLU A 191 -22.11 8.33 7.44
CA GLU A 191 -21.43 9.53 7.96
C GLU A 191 -21.87 10.82 7.22
N GLY A 192 -22.49 10.70 6.04
CA GLY A 192 -22.98 11.82 5.23
C GLY A 192 -24.42 12.27 5.48
N GLU A 193 -25.19 11.57 6.33
CA GLU A 193 -26.51 12.04 6.76
C GLU A 193 -26.34 12.93 8.01
N PRO A 194 -26.49 14.27 7.89
CA PRO A 194 -26.59 15.12 9.08
C PRO A 194 -27.88 14.71 9.80
N GLY A 195 -27.74 14.28 11.05
CA GLY A 195 -28.88 13.99 11.91
C GLY A 195 -29.86 15.15 11.93
N VAL A 196 -31.07 14.87 11.50
CA VAL A 196 -32.24 15.75 11.60
C VAL A 196 -32.66 15.82 13.07
#